data_a564af728ef87087f50cf5d1c8eddc96
#
_entry.id   a564af728ef87087f50cf5d1c8eddc96
#
_cell.length_a   1.000
_cell.length_b   1.000
_cell.length_c   1.000
_cell.angle_alpha   90.00
_cell.angle_beta   90.00
_cell.angle_gamma   90.00
#
_symmetry.space_group_name_H-M   'P 1'
#
loop_
_entity.id
_entity.type
_entity.pdbx_description
1 polymer ?
#
loop_
_entity_poly.entity_id
_entity_poly.type
_entity_poly.pdbx_seq_one_letter_code
_entity_poly.pdbx_strand_id
1 'polypeptide(L)'
;MERWKTSLIVVVAALSASLGARPGPWAQTQAAAPQTPTSSNAAPGSVRFAYGGNVAEVPAEFIGGLVLLPLHLNQSQPCLFVLDSTAAATSIDPKRATELGIPAGQSVELEFAGVNLTLPELPRVSKPNFDAQFGREYEGTLGRDFFESFVVAIDYERKTVRLFDPGAYRYSGHGKSFHLSFAGDTPVVRAKSNTNGKTVEGDFGIDTALDASVLFSENYANAHRMLSHLKMIPAMDEVSDDATDATLGRMRLFQIGPFPVQQAIATFSKLSPRATGGEKLAGDIGGGMLRRFTVIFDYPHMQVIFDPNSNRRTEEFEDMSGISLIARGPGLRTFKVTQVRPGTAGAEAGLQKGDIIEGIDQDPAADFSLIQLRDLFRQLGHPYTLTVERNDQTLHLTMKLKRLLPDNEG
;
A
#
# COMPACT_ATOMS: atom_id res chain seq x y z
N MET A 1 29.58 13.60 11.72
CA MET A 1 29.02 12.65 10.74
C MET A 1 27.78 12.02 11.37
N GLU A 2 26.67 12.74 11.33
CA GLU A 2 25.38 12.21 11.79
C GLU A 2 24.68 11.54 10.63
N ARG A 3 24.54 10.24 10.72
CA ARG A 3 23.79 9.41 9.77
C ARG A 3 22.29 9.58 10.08
N TRP A 4 21.56 10.09 9.15
CA TRP A 4 20.11 10.16 9.20
C TRP A 4 19.55 8.74 9.12
N LYS A 5 18.95 8.29 10.21
CA LYS A 5 18.21 7.03 10.28
C LYS A 5 16.80 7.31 9.87
N THR A 6 16.41 6.87 8.67
CA THR A 6 15.02 6.86 8.22
C THR A 6 14.54 5.42 8.31
N SER A 7 13.85 5.08 9.39
CA SER A 7 13.14 3.79 9.49
C SER A 7 11.93 3.83 8.56
N LEU A 8 11.92 2.97 7.56
CA LEU A 8 10.81 2.81 6.63
C LEU A 8 9.92 1.68 7.16
N ILE A 9 8.78 2.04 7.71
CA ILE A 9 7.67 1.10 7.94
C ILE A 9 7.14 0.69 6.57
N VAL A 10 6.56 -0.51 6.46
CA VAL A 10 5.80 -0.99 5.29
C VAL A 10 4.54 -0.11 5.08
N VAL A 11 4.77 1.15 4.89
CA VAL A 11 3.80 2.17 4.54
C VAL A 11 4.36 2.82 3.29
N VAL A 12 3.91 2.38 2.14
CA VAL A 12 4.12 3.13 0.91
C VAL A 12 3.14 4.29 0.94
N ALA A 13 3.46 5.28 1.77
CA ALA A 13 2.92 6.59 1.54
C ALA A 13 3.91 7.30 0.63
N ALA A 14 3.47 7.80 -0.49
CA ALA A 14 4.25 8.69 -1.30
C ALA A 14 4.66 9.90 -0.45
N LEU A 15 5.85 9.85 0.13
CA LEU A 15 6.43 10.97 0.87
C LEU A 15 6.77 12.06 -0.13
N SER A 16 5.94 13.07 -0.24
CA SER A 16 6.37 14.38 -0.69
C SER A 16 7.28 14.98 0.41
N ALA A 17 8.53 14.51 0.48
CA ALA A 17 9.52 15.05 1.38
C ALA A 17 10.04 16.38 0.82
N SER A 18 9.48 17.47 1.30
CA SER A 18 10.18 18.76 1.26
C SER A 18 11.37 18.68 2.24
N LEU A 19 12.57 18.52 1.71
CA LEU A 19 13.83 18.60 2.43
C LEU A 19 13.99 20.01 3.02
N GLY A 20 13.61 20.18 4.27
CA GLY A 20 13.96 21.33 5.09
C GLY A 20 15.41 21.21 5.56
N ALA A 21 16.35 21.86 4.88
CA ALA A 21 17.70 22.05 5.38
C ALA A 21 17.66 22.90 6.67
N ARG A 22 18.30 22.43 7.75
CA ARG A 22 18.53 23.22 8.95
C ARG A 22 19.57 24.29 8.66
N PRO A 23 19.32 25.59 8.91
CA PRO A 23 20.34 26.61 8.81
C PRO A 23 21.30 26.55 10.01
N GLY A 24 22.59 26.66 9.71
CA GLY A 24 23.63 26.86 10.73
C GLY A 24 23.50 28.21 11.44
N PRO A 25 24.16 28.40 12.60
CA PRO A 25 24.00 29.58 13.42
C PRO A 25 24.77 30.76 12.83
N TRP A 26 24.19 31.58 12.01
CA TRP A 26 24.69 32.92 11.58
C TRP A 26 24.01 33.32 10.27
N ALA A 27 22.78 33.77 10.36
CA ALA A 27 22.23 34.83 9.49
C ALA A 27 20.75 35.10 9.92
N GLN A 28 20.55 36.20 10.61
CA GLN A 28 19.19 36.77 10.74
C GLN A 28 18.87 37.42 9.39
N THR A 29 17.98 36.79 8.64
CA THR A 29 17.29 37.45 7.52
C THR A 29 15.79 37.21 7.71
N GLN A 30 15.01 38.26 7.54
CA GLN A 30 13.57 38.36 7.79
C GLN A 30 12.81 37.15 7.27
N ALA A 31 12.00 36.54 8.18
CA ALA A 31 11.09 35.46 7.85
C ALA A 31 10.00 35.98 6.89
N ALA A 32 9.99 35.45 5.69
CA ALA A 32 8.81 35.51 4.85
C ALA A 32 7.68 34.68 5.51
N ALA A 33 6.47 35.21 5.52
CA ALA A 33 5.30 34.54 6.04
C ALA A 33 5.13 33.15 5.41
N PRO A 34 4.65 32.13 6.16
CA PRO A 34 4.39 30.82 5.62
C PRO A 34 3.35 30.94 4.51
N GLN A 35 3.76 30.60 3.30
CA GLN A 35 2.82 30.44 2.19
C GLN A 35 1.99 29.20 2.48
N THR A 36 0.71 29.38 2.68
CA THR A 36 -0.30 28.32 2.67
C THR A 36 -0.10 27.50 1.40
N PRO A 37 -0.04 26.15 1.46
CA PRO A 37 -0.02 25.36 0.24
C PRO A 37 -1.32 25.66 -0.51
N THR A 38 -1.20 26.34 -1.63
CA THR A 38 -2.27 26.46 -2.60
C THR A 38 -2.60 25.04 -3.07
N SER A 39 -3.81 24.57 -2.76
CA SER A 39 -4.39 23.42 -3.44
C SER A 39 -4.16 23.62 -4.94
N SER A 40 -3.44 22.71 -5.58
CA SER A 40 -3.24 22.77 -7.01
C SER A 40 -4.60 22.53 -7.66
N ASN A 41 -5.26 23.60 -8.13
CA ASN A 41 -6.34 23.53 -9.10
C ASN A 41 -5.71 23.14 -10.47
N ALA A 42 -5.12 21.94 -10.57
CA ALA A 42 -4.84 21.36 -11.85
C ALA A 42 -6.19 21.09 -12.51
N ALA A 43 -6.43 21.67 -13.66
CA ALA A 43 -7.64 21.36 -14.43
C ALA A 43 -7.68 19.84 -14.65
N PRO A 44 -8.84 19.18 -14.48
CA PRO A 44 -8.96 17.76 -14.73
C PRO A 44 -8.46 17.46 -16.14
N GLY A 45 -7.76 16.34 -16.30
CA GLY A 45 -7.21 15.93 -17.57
C GLY A 45 -8.33 15.70 -18.60
N SER A 46 -8.03 15.83 -19.88
CA SER A 46 -9.00 15.49 -20.91
C SER A 46 -9.08 13.97 -21.10
N VAL A 47 -10.30 13.42 -21.05
CA VAL A 47 -10.58 11.99 -21.18
C VAL A 47 -11.18 11.68 -22.54
N ARG A 48 -10.73 10.61 -23.18
CA ARG A 48 -11.28 10.11 -24.44
C ARG A 48 -11.43 8.60 -24.40
N PHE A 49 -12.66 8.12 -24.36
CA PHE A 49 -12.98 6.70 -24.49
C PHE A 49 -12.90 6.24 -25.94
N ALA A 50 -12.38 5.05 -26.17
CA ALA A 50 -12.36 4.44 -27.49
C ALA A 50 -13.79 4.17 -28.00
N TYR A 51 -13.98 4.28 -29.31
CA TYR A 51 -15.25 3.99 -30.00
C TYR A 51 -16.48 4.73 -29.45
N GLY A 52 -16.29 5.88 -28.79
CA GLY A 52 -17.39 6.63 -28.20
C GLY A 52 -18.08 5.97 -27.02
N GLY A 53 -17.39 5.01 -26.38
CA GLY A 53 -17.84 4.37 -25.14
C GLY A 53 -17.77 5.30 -23.95
N ASN A 54 -18.26 4.82 -22.80
CA ASN A 54 -18.25 5.53 -21.52
C ASN A 54 -17.71 4.65 -20.37
N VAL A 55 -17.12 3.51 -20.71
CA VAL A 55 -16.48 2.58 -19.77
C VAL A 55 -15.31 1.88 -20.46
N ALA A 56 -14.23 1.69 -19.71
CA ALA A 56 -13.10 0.84 -20.07
C ALA A 56 -12.80 -0.13 -18.93
N GLU A 57 -12.53 -1.40 -19.24
CA GLU A 57 -12.00 -2.37 -18.30
C GLU A 57 -10.51 -2.51 -18.55
N VAL A 58 -9.70 -2.16 -17.55
CA VAL A 58 -8.24 -2.19 -17.62
C VAL A 58 -7.77 -3.42 -16.85
N PRO A 59 -7.01 -4.33 -17.49
CA PRO A 59 -6.31 -5.40 -16.78
C PRO A 59 -5.42 -4.79 -15.70
N ALA A 60 -5.40 -5.38 -14.51
CA ALA A 60 -4.62 -4.87 -13.40
C ALA A 60 -3.79 -5.97 -12.76
N GLU A 61 -2.60 -5.65 -12.30
CA GLU A 61 -1.82 -6.53 -11.44
C GLU A 61 -2.15 -6.21 -9.99
N PHE A 62 -2.43 -7.26 -9.20
CA PHE A 62 -2.70 -7.15 -7.77
C PHE A 62 -1.55 -7.80 -7.01
N ILE A 63 -0.83 -7.00 -6.23
CA ILE A 63 0.36 -7.38 -5.49
C ILE A 63 0.10 -7.14 -4.00
N GLY A 64 -0.21 -8.21 -3.26
CA GLY A 64 -0.76 -8.05 -1.93
C GLY A 64 -2.06 -7.24 -1.98
N GLY A 65 -2.09 -6.11 -1.29
CA GLY A 65 -3.21 -5.16 -1.32
C GLY A 65 -3.11 -4.07 -2.38
N LEU A 66 -1.99 -3.99 -3.11
CA LEU A 66 -1.71 -2.94 -4.08
C LEU A 66 -2.29 -3.24 -5.44
N VAL A 67 -2.61 -2.21 -6.20
CA VAL A 67 -3.17 -2.31 -7.55
C VAL A 67 -2.31 -1.53 -8.52
N LEU A 68 -1.79 -2.21 -9.55
CA LEU A 68 -0.97 -1.62 -10.57
C LEU A 68 -1.68 -1.71 -11.93
N LEU A 69 -1.73 -0.60 -12.65
CA LEU A 69 -2.31 -0.52 -13.98
C LEU A 69 -1.22 -0.44 -15.05
N PRO A 70 -1.28 -1.30 -16.09
CA PRO A 70 -0.47 -1.13 -17.28
C PRO A 70 -1.01 0.01 -18.13
N LEU A 71 -0.12 0.82 -18.63
CA LEU A 71 -0.44 1.94 -19.53
C LEU A 71 0.74 2.27 -20.45
N HIS A 72 0.51 3.07 -21.48
CA HIS A 72 1.55 3.69 -22.29
C HIS A 72 1.57 5.20 -22.06
N LEU A 73 2.76 5.79 -22.05
CA LEU A 73 2.97 7.23 -21.96
C LEU A 73 3.40 7.74 -23.33
N ASN A 74 2.61 8.60 -24.00
CA ASN A 74 2.94 9.13 -25.33
C ASN A 74 3.43 8.04 -26.31
N GLN A 75 2.72 6.91 -26.37
CA GLN A 75 3.08 5.74 -27.20
C GLN A 75 4.40 5.05 -26.81
N SER A 76 4.86 5.20 -25.56
CA SER A 76 6.04 4.50 -25.03
C SER A 76 5.85 2.97 -25.01
N GLN A 77 6.88 2.25 -24.60
CA GLN A 77 6.71 0.86 -24.17
C GLN A 77 5.75 0.81 -22.97
N PRO A 78 5.03 -0.32 -22.77
CA PRO A 78 4.16 -0.49 -21.63
C PRO A 78 4.92 -0.26 -20.30
N CYS A 79 4.30 0.44 -19.39
CA CYS A 79 4.79 0.70 -18.04
C CYS A 79 3.67 0.45 -17.03
N LEU A 80 4.04 0.27 -15.76
CA LEU A 80 3.12 0.03 -14.66
C LEU A 80 3.06 1.23 -13.73
N PHE A 81 1.86 1.60 -13.34
CA PHE A 81 1.62 2.64 -12.36
C PHE A 81 0.79 2.10 -11.20
N VAL A 82 1.21 2.38 -9.96
CA VAL A 82 0.43 2.04 -8.79
C VAL A 82 -0.73 3.01 -8.61
N LEU A 83 -1.93 2.49 -8.31
CA LEU A 83 -3.05 3.31 -7.87
C LEU A 83 -2.82 3.77 -6.43
N ASP A 84 -2.72 5.07 -6.23
CA ASP A 84 -2.55 5.68 -4.91
C ASP A 84 -3.58 6.78 -4.70
N SER A 85 -4.67 6.43 -4.02
CA SER A 85 -5.75 7.35 -3.70
C SER A 85 -5.34 8.49 -2.77
N THR A 86 -4.15 8.44 -2.21
CA THR A 86 -3.61 9.45 -1.28
C THR A 86 -2.57 10.37 -1.91
N ALA A 87 -2.11 10.03 -3.12
CA ALA A 87 -1.16 10.85 -3.86
C ALA A 87 -1.84 12.11 -4.41
N ALA A 88 -1.20 13.26 -4.22
CA ALA A 88 -1.72 14.56 -4.64
C ALA A 88 -1.89 14.68 -6.16
N ALA A 89 -1.06 13.97 -6.95
CA ALA A 89 -1.11 13.97 -8.39
C ALA A 89 -0.49 12.69 -8.96
N THR A 90 -0.85 12.36 -10.20
CA THR A 90 -0.18 11.36 -11.00
C THR A 90 1.26 11.78 -11.23
N SER A 91 2.22 10.88 -11.05
CA SER A 91 3.65 11.17 -11.09
C SER A 91 4.47 10.01 -11.64
N ILE A 92 5.70 10.29 -12.08
CA ILE A 92 6.64 9.29 -12.59
C ILE A 92 7.99 9.41 -11.88
N ASP A 93 8.70 8.29 -11.72
CA ASP A 93 10.08 8.30 -11.24
C ASP A 93 11.00 9.06 -12.23
N PRO A 94 11.89 9.97 -11.76
CA PRO A 94 12.74 10.78 -12.63
C PRO A 94 13.62 9.97 -13.57
N LYS A 95 14.17 8.84 -13.09
CA LYS A 95 15.01 7.95 -13.89
C LYS A 95 14.19 7.28 -14.99
N ARG A 96 13.01 6.75 -14.63
CA ARG A 96 12.09 6.11 -15.59
C ARG A 96 11.56 7.09 -16.62
N ALA A 97 11.25 8.33 -16.21
CA ALA A 97 10.86 9.39 -17.14
C ALA A 97 11.95 9.67 -18.19
N THR A 98 13.23 9.65 -17.77
CA THR A 98 14.36 9.84 -18.67
C THR A 98 14.52 8.64 -19.62
N GLU A 99 14.43 7.41 -19.11
CA GLU A 99 14.53 6.19 -19.91
C GLU A 99 13.41 6.08 -20.96
N LEU A 100 12.19 6.52 -20.61
CA LEU A 100 11.03 6.53 -21.50
C LEU A 100 10.98 7.78 -22.41
N GLY A 101 11.93 8.72 -22.29
CA GLY A 101 11.96 9.94 -23.07
C GLY A 101 10.79 10.89 -22.81
N ILE A 102 10.18 10.85 -21.61
CA ILE A 102 9.06 11.72 -21.26
C ILE A 102 9.58 13.12 -20.91
N PRO A 103 9.15 14.18 -21.64
CA PRO A 103 9.62 15.53 -21.37
C PRO A 103 9.02 16.09 -20.07
N ALA A 104 9.79 16.96 -19.39
CA ALA A 104 9.28 17.65 -18.21
C ALA A 104 8.46 18.89 -18.62
N GLY A 105 7.41 19.22 -17.84
CA GLY A 105 6.59 20.42 -18.05
C GLY A 105 5.82 20.44 -19.37
N GLN A 106 5.57 19.28 -19.95
CA GLN A 106 4.78 19.13 -21.17
C GLN A 106 3.60 18.19 -20.91
N SER A 107 2.55 18.35 -21.73
CA SER A 107 1.40 17.47 -21.71
C SER A 107 1.78 16.03 -22.05
N VAL A 108 1.23 15.08 -21.28
CA VAL A 108 1.48 13.66 -21.46
C VAL A 108 0.14 12.93 -21.59
N GLU A 109 0.05 12.08 -22.62
CA GLU A 109 -1.09 11.18 -22.82
C GLU A 109 -0.80 9.83 -22.11
N LEU A 110 -1.71 9.43 -21.22
CA LEU A 110 -1.76 8.13 -20.60
C LEU A 110 -2.77 7.28 -21.36
N GLU A 111 -2.31 6.24 -22.03
CA GLU A 111 -3.17 5.35 -22.82
C GLU A 111 -3.36 4.05 -22.06
N PHE A 112 -4.60 3.79 -21.66
CA PHE A 112 -5.05 2.53 -21.05
C PHE A 112 -5.82 1.70 -22.08
N ALA A 113 -6.12 0.45 -21.77
CA ALA A 113 -7.00 -0.37 -22.60
C ALA A 113 -8.37 0.30 -22.76
N GLY A 114 -8.62 0.89 -23.92
CA GLY A 114 -9.92 1.48 -24.28
C GLY A 114 -10.18 2.91 -23.80
N VAL A 115 -9.23 3.58 -23.15
CA VAL A 115 -9.38 4.98 -22.75
C VAL A 115 -8.04 5.71 -22.65
N ASN A 116 -8.01 6.97 -23.02
CA ASN A 116 -6.86 7.86 -22.89
C ASN A 116 -7.18 8.99 -21.92
N LEU A 117 -6.18 9.34 -21.11
CA LEU A 117 -6.18 10.49 -20.23
C LEU A 117 -5.00 11.40 -20.61
N THR A 118 -5.27 12.66 -20.96
CA THR A 118 -4.21 13.63 -21.20
C THR A 118 -4.04 14.53 -19.99
N LEU A 119 -2.87 14.50 -19.37
CA LEU A 119 -2.50 15.39 -18.28
C LEU A 119 -1.67 16.56 -18.80
N PRO A 120 -1.81 17.77 -18.22
CA PRO A 120 -1.03 18.95 -18.63
C PRO A 120 0.47 18.78 -18.39
N GLU A 121 0.84 18.03 -17.38
CA GLU A 121 2.21 17.65 -17.07
C GLU A 121 2.23 16.36 -16.25
N LEU A 122 3.39 15.71 -16.14
CA LEU A 122 3.63 14.54 -15.31
C LEU A 122 4.76 14.85 -14.33
N PRO A 123 4.44 15.22 -13.08
CA PRO A 123 5.41 15.49 -12.03
C PRO A 123 6.40 14.36 -11.81
N ARG A 124 7.64 14.70 -11.45
CA ARG A 124 8.71 13.73 -11.22
C ARG A 124 8.91 13.54 -9.72
N VAL A 125 8.61 12.35 -9.24
CA VAL A 125 8.72 11.99 -7.83
C VAL A 125 9.55 10.72 -7.70
N SER A 126 10.68 10.81 -6.97
CA SER A 126 11.52 9.63 -6.72
C SER A 126 10.76 8.65 -5.85
N LYS A 127 10.67 7.41 -6.32
CA LYS A 127 10.09 6.32 -5.54
C LYS A 127 11.14 5.69 -4.62
N PRO A 128 10.82 5.39 -3.38
CA PRO A 128 11.69 4.61 -2.49
C PRO A 128 11.84 3.17 -3.03
N ASN A 129 12.69 2.35 -2.42
CA ASN A 129 13.05 0.97 -2.80
C ASN A 129 11.87 -0.03 -2.84
N PHE A 130 10.76 0.39 -3.39
CA PHE A 130 9.51 -0.34 -3.49
C PHE A 130 9.67 -1.65 -4.29
N ASP A 131 10.45 -1.58 -5.37
CA ASP A 131 10.66 -2.75 -6.25
C ASP A 131 11.19 -3.96 -5.47
N ALA A 132 12.16 -3.74 -4.59
CA ALA A 132 12.74 -4.80 -3.77
C ALA A 132 11.75 -5.34 -2.72
N GLN A 133 10.90 -4.46 -2.16
CA GLN A 133 9.91 -4.82 -1.12
C GLN A 133 8.75 -5.61 -1.67
N PHE A 134 8.28 -5.27 -2.86
CA PHE A 134 7.10 -5.88 -3.46
C PHE A 134 7.43 -6.88 -4.56
N GLY A 135 8.70 -6.94 -4.96
CA GLY A 135 9.16 -7.88 -6.00
C GLY A 135 8.60 -7.52 -7.38
N ARG A 136 8.29 -6.24 -7.62
CA ARG A 136 7.73 -5.74 -8.88
C ARG A 136 8.22 -4.33 -9.17
N GLU A 137 8.79 -4.14 -10.36
CA GLU A 137 9.11 -2.80 -10.87
C GLU A 137 7.83 -2.07 -11.29
N TYR A 138 7.81 -0.76 -11.10
CA TYR A 138 6.78 0.14 -11.61
C TYR A 138 7.38 1.52 -11.88
N GLU A 139 6.76 2.30 -12.76
CA GLU A 139 7.34 3.55 -13.24
C GLU A 139 6.80 4.78 -12.52
N GLY A 140 5.57 4.71 -12.02
CA GLY A 140 4.93 5.88 -11.43
C GLY A 140 3.69 5.57 -10.60
N THR A 141 2.99 6.61 -10.24
CA THR A 141 1.80 6.59 -9.38
C THR A 141 0.65 7.30 -10.06
N LEU A 142 -0.55 6.71 -10.07
CA LEU A 142 -1.80 7.34 -10.46
C LEU A 142 -2.42 7.97 -9.22
N GLY A 143 -2.49 9.30 -9.18
CA GLY A 143 -2.92 10.07 -8.04
C GLY A 143 -4.30 10.70 -8.21
N ARG A 144 -4.55 11.79 -7.46
CA ARG A 144 -5.83 12.46 -7.34
C ARG A 144 -6.42 12.88 -8.68
N ASP A 145 -5.63 13.44 -9.59
CA ASP A 145 -6.04 13.86 -10.93
C ASP A 145 -6.62 12.71 -11.78
N PHE A 146 -6.08 11.49 -11.60
CA PHE A 146 -6.64 10.29 -12.21
C PHE A 146 -8.01 9.96 -11.60
N PHE A 147 -8.13 9.96 -10.27
CA PHE A 147 -9.41 9.68 -9.60
C PHE A 147 -10.46 10.78 -9.82
N GLU A 148 -10.07 12.02 -10.09
CA GLU A 148 -10.97 13.11 -10.47
C GLU A 148 -11.43 13.01 -11.92
N SER A 149 -10.66 12.34 -12.79
CA SER A 149 -10.97 12.16 -14.21
C SER A 149 -11.95 11.03 -14.48
N PHE A 150 -12.08 10.06 -13.58
CA PHE A 150 -12.89 8.85 -13.74
C PHE A 150 -13.71 8.53 -12.51
N VAL A 151 -14.78 7.75 -12.68
CA VAL A 151 -15.25 6.88 -11.60
C VAL A 151 -14.46 5.58 -11.70
N VAL A 152 -13.66 5.29 -10.65
CA VAL A 152 -12.70 4.18 -10.62
C VAL A 152 -13.27 3.04 -9.78
N ALA A 153 -13.62 1.91 -10.40
CA ALA A 153 -14.08 0.71 -9.69
C ALA A 153 -12.96 -0.35 -9.66
N ILE A 154 -12.47 -0.65 -8.47
CA ILE A 154 -11.44 -1.66 -8.22
C ILE A 154 -12.11 -2.95 -7.75
N ASP A 155 -12.09 -3.97 -8.59
CA ASP A 155 -12.63 -5.30 -8.27
C ASP A 155 -11.47 -6.22 -7.87
N TYR A 156 -11.24 -6.34 -6.57
CA TYR A 156 -10.16 -7.15 -6.02
C TYR A 156 -10.39 -8.67 -6.20
N GLU A 157 -11.64 -9.10 -6.37
CA GLU A 157 -11.98 -10.50 -6.59
C GLU A 157 -11.67 -10.94 -8.02
N ARG A 158 -12.10 -10.12 -9.01
CA ARG A 158 -11.86 -10.39 -10.43
C ARG A 158 -10.52 -9.90 -10.92
N LYS A 159 -9.81 -9.14 -10.09
CA LYS A 159 -8.52 -8.51 -10.43
C LYS A 159 -8.63 -7.60 -11.68
N THR A 160 -9.66 -6.76 -11.70
CA THR A 160 -9.90 -5.79 -12.77
C THR A 160 -10.15 -4.40 -12.20
N VAL A 161 -9.83 -3.38 -12.99
CA VAL A 161 -10.19 -2.00 -12.72
C VAL A 161 -11.06 -1.50 -13.87
N ARG A 162 -12.22 -0.94 -13.55
CA ARG A 162 -13.10 -0.31 -14.53
C ARG A 162 -13.08 1.20 -14.34
N LEU A 163 -12.88 1.89 -15.45
CA LEU A 163 -12.87 3.34 -15.53
C LEU A 163 -14.14 3.78 -16.26
N PHE A 164 -14.95 4.61 -15.62
CA PHE A 164 -16.20 5.10 -16.19
C PHE A 164 -16.12 6.60 -16.41
N ASP A 165 -16.81 7.05 -17.47
CA ASP A 165 -17.16 8.46 -17.63
C ASP A 165 -18.06 8.89 -16.46
N PRO A 166 -17.66 9.89 -15.66
CA PRO A 166 -18.47 10.35 -14.53
C PRO A 166 -19.89 10.77 -14.94
N GLY A 167 -20.07 11.43 -16.09
CA GLY A 167 -21.36 11.88 -16.57
C GLY A 167 -22.33 10.75 -16.88
N ALA A 168 -21.81 9.60 -17.30
CA ALA A 168 -22.59 8.42 -17.67
C ALA A 168 -22.76 7.40 -16.54
N TYR A 169 -21.92 7.45 -15.52
CA TYR A 169 -21.92 6.45 -14.45
C TYR A 169 -23.18 6.47 -13.61
N ARG A 170 -23.73 5.29 -13.34
CA ARG A 170 -24.82 5.08 -12.37
C ARG A 170 -24.56 3.77 -11.63
N TYR A 171 -24.49 3.86 -10.32
CA TYR A 171 -24.32 2.66 -9.49
C TYR A 171 -25.62 1.88 -9.38
N SER A 172 -25.57 0.57 -9.58
CA SER A 172 -26.72 -0.35 -9.51
C SER A 172 -26.46 -1.61 -8.68
N GLY A 173 -25.35 -1.63 -7.92
CA GLY A 173 -25.00 -2.78 -7.05
C GLY A 173 -25.70 -2.74 -5.69
N HIS A 174 -25.25 -3.62 -4.78
CA HIS A 174 -25.80 -3.78 -3.43
C HIS A 174 -24.92 -3.17 -2.33
N GLY A 175 -23.83 -2.53 -2.70
CA GLY A 175 -22.89 -1.87 -1.79
C GLY A 175 -23.47 -0.65 -1.10
N LYS A 176 -22.72 -0.11 -0.17
CA LYS A 176 -23.06 1.11 0.56
C LYS A 176 -22.24 2.28 0.08
N SER A 177 -22.88 3.35 -0.34
CA SER A 177 -22.26 4.64 -0.64
C SER A 177 -22.03 5.43 0.64
N PHE A 178 -20.89 6.07 0.72
CA PHE A 178 -20.50 7.00 1.78
C PHE A 178 -20.13 8.33 1.13
N HIS A 179 -20.52 9.42 1.78
CA HIS A 179 -20.04 10.74 1.38
C HIS A 179 -18.52 10.79 1.55
N LEU A 180 -17.83 11.21 0.50
CA LEU A 180 -16.39 11.34 0.49
C LEU A 180 -16.00 12.72 1.00
N SER A 181 -15.12 12.76 1.98
CA SER A 181 -14.42 13.95 2.41
C SER A 181 -12.92 13.75 2.20
N PHE A 182 -12.14 14.81 2.30
CA PHE A 182 -10.70 14.76 2.11
C PHE A 182 -9.96 15.37 3.28
N ALA A 183 -8.86 14.74 3.68
CA ALA A 183 -7.86 15.25 4.58
C ALA A 183 -6.60 15.55 3.75
N GLY A 184 -6.40 16.82 3.35
CA GLY A 184 -5.49 17.14 2.26
C GLY A 184 -5.94 16.46 0.96
N ASP A 185 -5.09 15.62 0.38
CA ASP A 185 -5.42 14.86 -0.84
C ASP A 185 -6.00 13.47 -0.55
N THR A 186 -6.06 13.06 0.71
CA THR A 186 -6.50 11.74 1.12
C THR A 186 -8.01 11.65 1.24
N PRO A 187 -8.66 10.68 0.57
CA PRO A 187 -10.06 10.37 0.76
C PRO A 187 -10.30 9.76 2.15
N VAL A 188 -11.35 10.19 2.82
CA VAL A 188 -11.63 9.81 4.21
C VAL A 188 -12.99 9.17 4.35
N VAL A 189 -13.06 8.13 5.17
CA VAL A 189 -14.31 7.46 5.59
C VAL A 189 -14.32 7.28 7.11
N ARG A 190 -15.51 7.37 7.71
CA ARG A 190 -15.70 7.07 9.12
C ARG A 190 -15.85 5.58 9.36
N ALA A 191 -15.10 5.04 10.34
CA ALA A 191 -15.14 3.65 10.70
C ALA A 191 -15.13 3.44 12.22
N LYS A 192 -15.53 2.23 12.65
CA LYS A 192 -15.51 1.78 14.05
C LYS A 192 -14.44 0.73 14.25
N SER A 193 -13.77 0.76 15.39
CA SER A 193 -12.78 -0.22 15.79
C SER A 193 -13.00 -0.67 17.23
N ASN A 194 -12.65 -1.92 17.52
CA ASN A 194 -12.70 -2.49 18.85
C ASN A 194 -11.50 -3.42 19.05
N THR A 195 -10.68 -3.13 20.06
CA THR A 195 -9.49 -3.92 20.42
C THR A 195 -9.61 -4.54 21.81
N ASN A 196 -10.39 -3.92 22.72
CA ASN A 196 -10.42 -4.24 24.15
C ASN A 196 -11.84 -4.23 24.74
N GLY A 197 -12.85 -4.58 23.94
CA GLY A 197 -14.26 -4.58 24.37
C GLY A 197 -14.95 -3.21 24.23
N LYS A 198 -14.20 -2.11 24.04
CA LYS A 198 -14.75 -0.77 23.82
C LYS A 198 -14.69 -0.42 22.34
N THR A 199 -15.83 -0.02 21.79
CA THR A 199 -15.89 0.49 20.40
C THR A 199 -15.51 1.98 20.37
N VAL A 200 -14.61 2.32 19.44
CA VAL A 200 -14.15 3.69 19.16
C VAL A 200 -14.47 4.01 17.71
N GLU A 201 -14.90 5.22 17.43
CA GLU A 201 -15.11 5.73 16.07
C GLU A 201 -13.99 6.71 15.71
N GLY A 202 -13.56 6.66 14.46
CA GLY A 202 -12.57 7.59 13.92
C GLY A 202 -12.72 7.80 12.42
N ASP A 203 -12.05 8.83 11.94
CA ASP A 203 -11.95 9.12 10.52
C ASP A 203 -10.66 8.49 10.00
N PHE A 204 -10.77 7.69 8.93
CA PHE A 204 -9.67 6.93 8.33
C PHE A 204 -9.46 7.35 6.90
N GLY A 205 -8.20 7.54 6.51
CA GLY A 205 -7.84 7.63 5.11
C GLY A 205 -8.11 6.31 4.39
N ILE A 206 -8.45 6.39 3.11
CA ILE A 206 -8.52 5.21 2.24
C ILE A 206 -7.26 5.24 1.40
N ASP A 207 -6.37 4.26 1.56
CA ASP A 207 -5.05 4.23 0.93
C ASP A 207 -4.89 2.95 0.10
N THR A 208 -4.99 3.09 -1.22
CA THR A 208 -4.85 1.97 -2.15
C THR A 208 -3.40 1.56 -2.40
N ALA A 209 -2.43 2.35 -1.93
CA ALA A 209 -1.00 2.04 -1.99
C ALA A 209 -0.44 1.46 -0.67
N LEU A 210 -1.30 1.20 0.30
CA LEU A 210 -0.96 0.56 1.58
C LEU A 210 -1.38 -0.92 1.57
N ASP A 211 -0.44 -1.86 1.75
CA ASP A 211 -0.75 -3.31 1.79
C ASP A 211 -1.43 -3.75 3.10
N ALA A 212 -1.17 -3.07 4.22
CA ALA A 212 -1.80 -3.38 5.50
C ALA A 212 -3.33 -3.31 5.43
N SER A 213 -4.02 -4.03 6.33
CA SER A 213 -5.48 -3.92 6.46
C SER A 213 -5.88 -2.59 7.08
N VAL A 214 -5.35 -2.28 8.24
CA VAL A 214 -5.58 -1.00 8.94
C VAL A 214 -4.28 -0.56 9.59
N LEU A 215 -3.88 0.65 9.29
CA LEU A 215 -2.75 1.32 9.94
C LEU A 215 -3.30 2.37 10.90
N PHE A 216 -3.07 2.21 12.20
CA PHE A 216 -3.43 3.21 13.20
C PHE A 216 -2.27 4.16 13.48
N SER A 217 -2.58 5.42 13.66
CA SER A 217 -1.71 6.34 14.37
C SER A 217 -1.57 5.88 15.83
N GLU A 218 -0.35 5.67 16.33
CA GLU A 218 -0.13 5.28 17.71
C GLU A 218 -0.65 6.34 18.69
N ASN A 219 -0.60 7.62 18.33
CA ASN A 219 -1.17 8.69 19.13
C ASN A 219 -2.69 8.53 19.32
N TYR A 220 -3.41 8.20 18.24
CA TYR A 220 -4.85 7.93 18.33
C TYR A 220 -5.11 6.67 19.17
N ALA A 221 -4.38 5.59 18.92
CA ALA A 221 -4.53 4.33 19.65
C ALA A 221 -4.29 4.51 21.15
N ASN A 222 -3.27 5.29 21.55
CA ASN A 222 -2.96 5.60 22.93
C ASN A 222 -4.04 6.49 23.59
N ALA A 223 -4.50 7.54 22.88
CA ALA A 223 -5.55 8.44 23.39
C ALA A 223 -6.84 7.68 23.69
N HIS A 224 -7.15 6.64 22.92
CA HIS A 224 -8.33 5.81 23.10
C HIS A 224 -8.08 4.52 23.90
N ARG A 225 -6.85 4.33 24.42
CA ARG A 225 -6.42 3.14 25.18
C ARG A 225 -6.64 1.82 24.44
N MET A 226 -6.48 1.84 23.11
CA MET A 226 -6.71 0.68 22.26
C MET A 226 -5.70 -0.43 22.46
N LEU A 227 -4.47 -0.08 22.89
CA LEU A 227 -3.35 -1.01 23.06
C LEU A 227 -3.42 -1.75 24.39
N SER A 228 -4.29 -1.34 25.33
CA SER A 228 -4.44 -2.02 26.62
C SER A 228 -4.95 -3.45 26.42
N HIS A 229 -4.20 -4.44 26.94
CA HIS A 229 -4.52 -5.87 26.86
C HIS A 229 -4.44 -6.49 25.44
N LEU A 230 -4.07 -5.70 24.43
CA LEU A 230 -3.85 -6.22 23.08
C LEU A 230 -2.51 -6.97 23.03
N LYS A 231 -2.53 -8.24 22.63
CA LYS A 231 -1.30 -8.96 22.33
C LYS A 231 -0.74 -8.45 21.03
N MET A 232 0.49 -7.94 21.09
CA MET A 232 1.16 -7.33 19.93
C MET A 232 2.50 -7.99 19.68
N ILE A 233 2.89 -8.00 18.41
CA ILE A 233 4.24 -8.37 17.97
C ILE A 233 4.86 -7.19 17.23
N PRO A 234 6.18 -6.99 17.25
CA PRO A 234 6.80 -5.98 16.39
C PRO A 234 6.49 -6.26 14.93
N ALA A 235 6.18 -5.23 14.13
CA ALA A 235 6.19 -5.38 12.70
C ALA A 235 7.60 -5.66 12.20
N MET A 236 7.73 -6.32 11.05
CA MET A 236 9.03 -6.55 10.41
C MET A 236 9.26 -5.46 9.37
N ASP A 237 10.43 -4.83 9.40
CA ASP A 237 10.86 -3.96 8.31
C ASP A 237 11.59 -4.81 7.26
N GLU A 238 11.23 -4.64 6.01
CA GLU A 238 11.79 -5.43 4.91
C GLU A 238 13.05 -4.79 4.31
N VAL A 239 13.27 -3.52 4.57
CA VAL A 239 14.35 -2.74 3.93
C VAL A 239 15.45 -2.32 4.89
N SER A 240 15.10 -2.05 6.14
CA SER A 240 16.01 -1.54 7.16
C SER A 240 16.39 -2.62 8.18
N ASP A 241 17.62 -2.54 8.69
CA ASP A 241 18.10 -3.39 9.78
C ASP A 241 17.64 -2.91 11.16
N ASP A 242 17.05 -1.72 11.22
CA ASP A 242 16.55 -1.13 12.47
C ASP A 242 15.17 -1.72 12.81
N ALA A 243 14.90 -1.88 14.10
CA ALA A 243 13.57 -2.27 14.56
C ALA A 243 12.54 -1.22 14.11
N THR A 244 11.44 -1.66 13.52
CA THR A 244 10.35 -0.75 13.16
C THR A 244 9.71 -0.19 14.43
N ASP A 245 9.36 1.10 14.40
CA ASP A 245 8.52 1.69 15.45
C ASP A 245 7.03 1.27 15.30
N ALA A 246 6.78 0.18 14.60
CA ALA A 246 5.45 -0.34 14.36
C ALA A 246 5.23 -1.70 15.04
N THR A 247 4.00 -1.94 15.46
CA THR A 247 3.58 -3.22 16.03
C THR A 247 2.31 -3.71 15.34
N LEU A 248 2.15 -5.03 15.28
CA LEU A 248 0.95 -5.69 14.78
C LEU A 248 0.13 -6.22 15.94
N GLY A 249 -1.18 -6.09 15.84
CA GLY A 249 -2.13 -6.68 16.78
C GLY A 249 -3.42 -7.11 16.07
N ARG A 250 -4.15 -8.06 16.65
CA ARG A 250 -5.41 -8.53 16.09
C ARG A 250 -6.57 -7.82 16.77
N MET A 251 -7.34 -7.05 16.00
CA MET A 251 -8.53 -6.38 16.50
C MET A 251 -9.69 -7.35 16.65
N ARG A 252 -10.53 -7.17 17.67
CA ARG A 252 -11.80 -7.88 17.78
C ARG A 252 -12.75 -7.54 16.64
N LEU A 253 -12.81 -6.25 16.26
CA LEU A 253 -13.72 -5.76 15.23
C LEU A 253 -13.13 -4.51 14.56
N PHE A 254 -13.24 -4.45 13.24
CA PHE A 254 -13.19 -3.23 12.44
C PHE A 254 -14.45 -3.16 11.58
N GLN A 255 -15.07 -1.97 11.46
CA GLN A 255 -16.34 -1.86 10.78
C GLN A 255 -16.44 -0.59 9.93
N ILE A 256 -16.67 -0.77 8.65
CA ILE A 256 -16.96 0.31 7.69
C ILE A 256 -18.47 0.33 7.44
N GLY A 257 -19.19 1.33 8.00
CA GLY A 257 -20.64 1.39 7.90
C GLY A 257 -21.34 0.09 8.37
N PRO A 258 -22.10 -0.61 7.52
CA PRO A 258 -22.79 -1.85 7.90
C PRO A 258 -21.88 -3.11 7.79
N PHE A 259 -20.62 -2.97 7.44
CA PHE A 259 -19.74 -4.09 7.12
C PHE A 259 -18.74 -4.37 8.25
N PRO A 260 -19.04 -5.28 9.20
CA PRO A 260 -18.11 -5.68 10.23
C PRO A 260 -17.07 -6.68 9.67
N VAL A 261 -15.83 -6.50 10.08
CA VAL A 261 -14.71 -7.43 9.87
C VAL A 261 -14.14 -7.79 11.23
N GLN A 262 -14.29 -9.07 11.59
CA GLN A 262 -13.78 -9.59 12.85
C GLN A 262 -12.32 -10.04 12.67
N GLN A 263 -11.56 -9.98 13.76
CA GLN A 263 -10.16 -10.47 13.83
C GLN A 263 -9.22 -9.84 12.78
N ALA A 264 -9.53 -8.63 12.29
CA ALA A 264 -8.66 -7.94 11.35
C ALA A 264 -7.31 -7.60 11.99
N ILE A 265 -6.24 -7.70 11.21
CA ILE A 265 -4.90 -7.33 11.66
C ILE A 265 -4.73 -5.82 11.52
N ALA A 266 -4.27 -5.19 12.60
CA ALA A 266 -3.95 -3.78 12.63
C ALA A 266 -2.45 -3.57 12.85
N THR A 267 -1.90 -2.60 12.16
CA THR A 267 -0.58 -2.04 12.39
C THR A 267 -0.72 -0.77 13.22
N PHE A 268 0.07 -0.63 14.27
CA PHE A 268 0.14 0.58 15.10
C PHE A 268 1.52 1.21 14.93
N SER A 269 1.58 2.48 14.53
CA SER A 269 2.84 3.14 14.21
C SER A 269 2.90 4.56 14.72
N LYS A 270 4.09 4.95 15.24
CA LYS A 270 4.43 6.34 15.59
C LYS A 270 4.67 7.20 14.36
N LEU A 271 5.10 6.56 13.28
CA LEU A 271 5.49 7.22 12.03
C LEU A 271 4.35 7.22 11.00
N SER A 272 3.09 7.11 11.42
CA SER A 272 2.00 7.33 10.48
C SER A 272 2.26 8.65 9.73
N PRO A 273 2.35 8.65 8.39
CA PRO A 273 2.68 9.84 7.60
C PRO A 273 1.75 11.02 7.88
N ARG A 274 0.60 10.74 8.46
CA ARG A 274 -0.46 11.71 8.77
C ARG A 274 -0.44 12.26 10.19
N ALA A 275 0.41 11.73 11.06
CA ALA A 275 0.60 12.27 12.42
C ALA A 275 1.18 13.70 12.41
N THR A 276 1.82 14.11 11.32
CA THR A 276 2.47 15.42 11.16
C THR A 276 1.61 16.46 10.43
N GLY A 277 0.50 16.07 9.81
CA GLY A 277 -0.33 16.92 8.94
C GLY A 277 -1.43 17.75 9.62
N GLY A 278 -1.45 17.83 10.94
CA GLY A 278 -2.44 18.66 11.68
C GLY A 278 -3.88 18.12 11.68
N GLU A 279 -4.20 17.14 10.88
CA GLU A 279 -5.50 16.49 10.83
C GLU A 279 -5.51 15.21 11.67
N LYS A 280 -6.56 15.08 12.48
CA LYS A 280 -6.67 14.01 13.49
C LYS A 280 -7.26 12.74 12.90
N LEU A 281 -6.67 12.19 11.82
CA LEU A 281 -7.07 10.88 11.35
C LEU A 281 -6.69 9.80 12.37
N ALA A 282 -7.57 8.84 12.56
CA ALA A 282 -7.32 7.66 13.37
C ALA A 282 -6.23 6.78 12.74
N GLY A 283 -6.16 6.78 11.41
CA GLY A 283 -5.24 5.98 10.64
C GLY A 283 -5.68 5.86 9.19
N ASP A 284 -5.26 4.78 8.54
CA ASP A 284 -5.54 4.48 7.15
C ASP A 284 -6.10 3.05 6.98
N ILE A 285 -6.99 2.90 6.01
CA ILE A 285 -7.54 1.63 5.54
C ILE A 285 -6.79 1.27 4.26
N GLY A 286 -6.06 0.17 4.28
CA GLY A 286 -5.27 -0.28 3.13
C GLY A 286 -5.86 -1.48 2.41
N GLY A 287 -5.11 -1.96 1.41
CA GLY A 287 -5.51 -3.02 0.50
C GLY A 287 -5.88 -4.33 1.18
N GLY A 288 -5.25 -4.68 2.32
CA GLY A 288 -5.62 -5.85 3.10
C GLY A 288 -7.10 -5.83 3.56
N MET A 289 -7.64 -4.64 3.84
CA MET A 289 -9.06 -4.43 4.13
C MET A 289 -9.90 -4.26 2.85
N LEU A 290 -9.39 -3.44 1.90
CA LEU A 290 -10.11 -3.07 0.68
C LEU A 290 -10.43 -4.29 -0.21
N ARG A 291 -9.57 -5.30 -0.23
CA ARG A 291 -9.78 -6.55 -1.03
C ARG A 291 -11.05 -7.34 -0.66
N ARG A 292 -11.72 -6.97 0.42
CA ARG A 292 -13.01 -7.55 0.86
C ARG A 292 -14.21 -6.97 0.12
N PHE A 293 -13.95 -6.00 -0.76
CA PHE A 293 -14.96 -5.23 -1.49
C PHE A 293 -14.54 -5.05 -2.96
N THR A 294 -15.52 -4.78 -3.80
CA THR A 294 -15.32 -3.92 -4.96
C THR A 294 -15.43 -2.49 -4.44
N VAL A 295 -14.35 -1.72 -4.55
CA VAL A 295 -14.30 -0.33 -4.06
C VAL A 295 -14.45 0.61 -5.24
N ILE A 296 -15.44 1.51 -5.17
CA ILE A 296 -15.70 2.45 -6.25
C ILE A 296 -15.45 3.87 -5.73
N PHE A 297 -14.41 4.48 -6.25
CA PHE A 297 -14.06 5.87 -6.00
C PHE A 297 -14.76 6.75 -7.02
N ASP A 298 -15.72 7.52 -6.59
CA ASP A 298 -16.48 8.45 -7.41
C ASP A 298 -16.24 9.88 -6.90
N TYR A 299 -15.02 10.36 -7.14
CA TYR A 299 -14.59 11.69 -6.71
C TYR A 299 -15.44 12.80 -7.33
N PRO A 300 -15.80 12.74 -8.63
CA PRO A 300 -16.65 13.76 -9.23
C PRO A 300 -18.00 13.95 -8.53
N HIS A 301 -18.56 12.88 -7.92
CA HIS A 301 -19.82 12.95 -7.20
C HIS A 301 -19.63 12.91 -5.68
N MET A 302 -18.39 13.10 -5.19
CA MET A 302 -18.05 13.15 -3.76
C MET A 302 -18.55 11.93 -2.98
N GLN A 303 -18.32 10.72 -3.51
CA GLN A 303 -18.70 9.48 -2.85
C GLN A 303 -17.69 8.36 -3.07
N VAL A 304 -17.65 7.43 -2.11
CA VAL A 304 -16.99 6.14 -2.23
C VAL A 304 -18.00 5.05 -1.92
N ILE A 305 -17.98 3.97 -2.69
CA ILE A 305 -18.91 2.86 -2.52
C ILE A 305 -18.11 1.61 -2.17
N PHE A 306 -18.51 0.94 -1.09
CA PHE A 306 -17.99 -0.37 -0.71
C PHE A 306 -19.06 -1.41 -1.05
N ASP A 307 -18.78 -2.25 -2.05
CA ASP A 307 -19.64 -3.35 -2.46
C ASP A 307 -19.01 -4.69 -2.04
N PRO A 308 -19.55 -5.37 -1.02
CA PRO A 308 -18.91 -6.57 -0.47
C PRO A 308 -18.79 -7.68 -1.50
N ASN A 309 -17.63 -8.30 -1.59
CA ASN A 309 -17.36 -9.45 -2.45
C ASN A 309 -17.29 -10.76 -1.64
N SER A 310 -16.92 -11.88 -2.28
CA SER A 310 -16.82 -13.19 -1.62
C SER A 310 -15.73 -13.23 -0.53
N ASN A 311 -14.68 -12.39 -0.63
CA ASN A 311 -13.59 -12.31 0.34
C ASN A 311 -13.96 -11.60 1.65
N ARG A 312 -15.17 -11.04 1.74
CA ARG A 312 -15.62 -10.24 2.90
C ARG A 312 -15.46 -10.95 4.26
N ARG A 313 -15.58 -12.28 4.28
CA ARG A 313 -15.47 -13.10 5.49
C ARG A 313 -14.19 -13.92 5.56
N THR A 314 -13.27 -13.74 4.63
CA THR A 314 -12.00 -14.46 4.63
C THR A 314 -11.19 -14.08 5.86
N GLU A 315 -10.74 -15.07 6.60
CA GLU A 315 -9.86 -14.87 7.75
C GLU A 315 -8.54 -14.28 7.27
N GLU A 316 -8.01 -13.38 8.05
CA GLU A 316 -6.73 -12.74 7.78
C GLU A 316 -5.65 -13.36 8.64
N PHE A 317 -4.57 -13.77 8.00
CA PHE A 317 -3.39 -14.30 8.67
C PHE A 317 -2.20 -13.35 8.45
N GLU A 318 -1.43 -13.14 9.50
CA GLU A 318 -0.11 -12.54 9.42
C GLU A 318 0.86 -13.46 8.70
N ASP A 319 2.00 -12.93 8.25
CA ASP A 319 3.14 -13.76 7.88
C ASP A 319 3.65 -14.49 9.14
N MET A 320 3.51 -15.82 9.13
CA MET A 320 3.82 -16.69 10.27
C MET A 320 5.24 -17.22 10.25
N SER A 321 6.02 -16.89 9.22
CA SER A 321 7.42 -17.29 9.10
C SER A 321 8.30 -16.54 10.11
N GLY A 322 7.99 -15.28 10.37
CA GLY A 322 8.79 -14.38 11.18
C GLY A 322 10.12 -14.00 10.51
N ILE A 323 10.16 -14.03 9.18
CA ILE A 323 11.29 -13.54 8.39
C ILE A 323 10.86 -12.35 7.53
N SER A 324 11.80 -11.46 7.25
CA SER A 324 11.63 -10.44 6.21
C SER A 324 12.39 -10.83 4.96
N LEU A 325 11.76 -10.64 3.81
CA LEU A 325 12.33 -10.95 2.50
C LEU A 325 12.32 -9.71 1.60
N ILE A 326 13.39 -9.57 0.83
CA ILE A 326 13.43 -8.64 -0.32
C ILE A 326 13.73 -9.42 -1.59
N ALA A 327 13.18 -8.93 -2.70
CA ALA A 327 13.49 -9.43 -4.02
C ALA A 327 14.68 -8.67 -4.62
N ARG A 328 15.55 -9.38 -5.32
CA ARG A 328 16.76 -8.85 -5.97
C ARG A 328 17.02 -9.55 -7.31
N GLY A 329 18.08 -9.08 -8.00
CA GLY A 329 18.56 -9.69 -9.24
C GLY A 329 17.64 -9.46 -10.43
N PRO A 330 17.96 -10.07 -11.58
CA PRO A 330 17.16 -9.96 -12.79
C PRO A 330 15.71 -10.42 -12.56
N GLY A 331 14.76 -9.58 -12.96
CA GLY A 331 13.34 -9.88 -12.81
C GLY A 331 12.86 -9.99 -11.35
N LEU A 332 13.68 -9.56 -10.35
CA LEU A 332 13.33 -9.62 -8.92
C LEU A 332 12.97 -11.03 -8.44
N ARG A 333 13.74 -12.04 -8.87
CA ARG A 333 13.50 -13.47 -8.60
C ARG A 333 14.50 -14.11 -7.63
N THR A 334 15.37 -13.33 -7.02
CA THR A 334 16.28 -13.76 -5.96
C THR A 334 15.78 -13.22 -4.62
N PHE A 335 15.48 -14.11 -3.68
CA PHE A 335 14.85 -13.71 -2.40
C PHE A 335 15.84 -13.81 -1.27
N LYS A 336 16.21 -12.64 -0.72
CA LYS A 336 17.17 -12.53 0.37
C LYS A 336 16.45 -12.31 1.70
N VAL A 337 16.83 -13.07 2.71
CA VAL A 337 16.42 -12.87 4.09
C VAL A 337 17.12 -11.64 4.66
N THR A 338 16.37 -10.62 5.05
CA THR A 338 16.89 -9.39 5.64
C THR A 338 16.82 -9.42 7.17
N GLN A 339 15.80 -10.06 7.71
CA GLN A 339 15.61 -10.22 9.16
C GLN A 339 15.04 -11.59 9.50
N VAL A 340 15.37 -12.09 10.69
CA VAL A 340 14.76 -13.29 11.30
C VAL A 340 14.43 -12.96 12.74
N ARG A 341 13.13 -13.04 13.10
CA ARG A 341 12.67 -12.78 14.47
C ARG A 341 12.91 -13.98 15.37
N PRO A 342 13.56 -13.81 16.54
CA PRO A 342 13.73 -14.89 17.50
C PRO A 342 12.40 -15.52 17.95
N GLY A 343 12.39 -16.83 18.15
CA GLY A 343 11.22 -17.58 18.61
C GLY A 343 10.11 -17.76 17.56
N THR A 344 10.39 -17.53 16.27
CA THR A 344 9.47 -17.75 15.17
C THR A 344 9.86 -18.98 14.34
N ALA A 345 8.98 -19.37 13.43
CA ALA A 345 9.19 -20.56 12.58
C ALA A 345 10.50 -20.49 11.78
N GLY A 346 10.84 -19.32 11.22
CA GLY A 346 12.09 -19.12 10.50
C GLY A 346 13.33 -19.27 11.38
N ALA A 347 13.29 -18.71 12.60
CA ALA A 347 14.39 -18.85 13.56
C ALA A 347 14.56 -20.31 14.04
N GLU A 348 13.44 -21.01 14.31
CA GLU A 348 13.44 -22.43 14.72
C GLU A 348 13.93 -23.35 13.59
N ALA A 349 13.66 -23.01 12.34
CA ALA A 349 14.21 -23.71 11.18
C ALA A 349 15.71 -23.46 10.98
N GLY A 350 16.28 -22.46 11.66
CA GLY A 350 17.69 -22.11 11.53
C GLY A 350 18.01 -21.11 10.42
N LEU A 351 16.98 -20.41 9.87
CA LEU A 351 17.21 -19.30 8.93
C LEU A 351 18.02 -18.19 9.58
N GLN A 352 18.81 -17.50 8.78
CA GLN A 352 19.65 -16.39 9.21
C GLN A 352 19.54 -15.22 8.24
N LYS A 353 19.79 -14.01 8.75
CA LYS A 353 19.97 -12.84 7.91
C LYS A 353 21.09 -13.08 6.90
N GLY A 354 20.83 -12.77 5.64
CA GLY A 354 21.76 -12.95 4.54
C GLY A 354 21.48 -14.17 3.69
N ASP A 355 20.72 -15.14 4.20
CA ASP A 355 20.33 -16.34 3.42
C ASP A 355 19.63 -15.95 2.13
N ILE A 356 19.88 -16.72 1.09
CA ILE A 356 19.15 -16.65 -0.18
C ILE A 356 18.26 -17.89 -0.27
N ILE A 357 16.96 -17.69 -0.45
CA ILE A 357 16.02 -18.78 -0.67
C ILE A 357 16.08 -19.15 -2.14
N GLU A 358 16.56 -20.37 -2.44
CA GLU A 358 16.71 -20.92 -3.78
C GLU A 358 15.56 -21.87 -4.17
N GLY A 359 14.90 -22.49 -3.17
CA GLY A 359 13.79 -23.40 -3.41
C GLY A 359 12.84 -23.51 -2.24
N ILE A 360 11.60 -23.86 -2.54
CA ILE A 360 10.54 -24.14 -1.56
C ILE A 360 9.89 -25.46 -1.94
N ASP A 361 9.96 -26.43 -1.05
CA ASP A 361 9.60 -27.82 -1.28
C ASP A 361 10.39 -28.40 -2.47
N GLN A 362 9.74 -28.65 -3.59
CA GLN A 362 10.37 -29.19 -4.81
C GLN A 362 10.52 -28.14 -5.92
N ASP A 363 10.00 -26.92 -5.70
CA ASP A 363 9.96 -25.87 -6.72
C ASP A 363 11.10 -24.87 -6.53
N PRO A 364 11.74 -24.41 -7.62
CA PRO A 364 12.70 -23.31 -7.56
C PRO A 364 12.05 -22.03 -7.04
N ALA A 365 12.69 -21.33 -6.12
CA ALA A 365 12.14 -20.08 -5.59
C ALA A 365 11.93 -19.03 -6.69
N ALA A 366 12.74 -19.05 -7.75
CA ALA A 366 12.61 -18.13 -8.89
C ALA A 366 11.29 -18.30 -9.69
N ASP A 367 10.57 -19.40 -9.52
CA ASP A 367 9.26 -19.59 -10.13
C ASP A 367 8.15 -18.81 -9.43
N PHE A 368 8.41 -18.34 -8.21
CA PHE A 368 7.48 -17.53 -7.42
C PHE A 368 7.79 -16.03 -7.57
N SER A 369 6.78 -15.21 -7.37
CA SER A 369 6.98 -13.81 -7.00
C SER A 369 7.18 -13.69 -5.48
N LEU A 370 7.74 -12.57 -5.01
CA LEU A 370 7.91 -12.32 -3.58
C LEU A 370 6.57 -12.37 -2.82
N ILE A 371 5.50 -11.86 -3.45
CA ILE A 371 4.15 -11.90 -2.85
C ILE A 371 3.62 -13.33 -2.74
N GLN A 372 3.83 -14.16 -3.76
CA GLN A 372 3.44 -15.57 -3.67
C GLN A 372 4.17 -16.29 -2.54
N LEU A 373 5.46 -16.00 -2.31
CA LEU A 373 6.19 -16.56 -1.18
C LEU A 373 5.59 -16.10 0.17
N ARG A 374 5.28 -14.82 0.30
CA ARG A 374 4.63 -14.28 1.50
C ARG A 374 3.24 -14.87 1.73
N ASP A 375 2.49 -15.13 0.65
CA ASP A 375 1.18 -15.76 0.74
C ASP A 375 1.28 -17.23 1.17
N LEU A 376 2.33 -17.95 0.78
CA LEU A 376 2.62 -19.29 1.32
C LEU A 376 2.85 -19.23 2.84
N PHE A 377 3.58 -18.22 3.32
CA PHE A 377 3.86 -18.06 4.76
C PHE A 377 2.69 -17.57 5.60
N ARG A 378 1.55 -17.28 4.97
CA ARG A 378 0.26 -17.03 5.61
C ARG A 378 -0.65 -18.27 5.70
N GLN A 379 -0.18 -19.44 5.22
CA GLN A 379 -0.97 -20.68 5.19
C GLN A 379 -0.57 -21.63 6.32
N LEU A 380 -1.49 -21.87 7.25
CA LEU A 380 -1.28 -22.81 8.35
C LEU A 380 -1.26 -24.27 7.87
N GLY A 381 -0.50 -25.09 8.60
CA GLY A 381 -0.60 -26.55 8.54
C GLY A 381 0.34 -27.25 7.59
N HIS A 382 1.03 -26.52 6.69
CA HIS A 382 2.04 -27.12 5.81
C HIS A 382 3.45 -26.83 6.34
N PRO A 383 4.31 -27.85 6.56
CA PRO A 383 5.72 -27.66 6.80
C PRO A 383 6.42 -27.43 5.47
N TYR A 384 7.11 -26.31 5.30
CA TYR A 384 7.88 -26.00 4.10
C TYR A 384 9.32 -26.49 4.23
N THR A 385 9.84 -27.17 3.20
CA THR A 385 11.26 -27.46 3.08
C THR A 385 11.89 -26.34 2.23
N LEU A 386 12.78 -25.58 2.82
CA LEU A 386 13.48 -24.49 2.17
C LEU A 386 14.86 -24.94 1.74
N THR A 387 15.21 -24.78 0.45
CA THR A 387 16.57 -24.82 -0.02
C THR A 387 17.18 -23.45 0.06
N VAL A 388 18.27 -23.30 0.80
CA VAL A 388 18.85 -22.01 1.16
C VAL A 388 20.34 -22.01 0.84
N GLU A 389 20.81 -20.94 0.16
CA GLU A 389 22.23 -20.67 0.00
C GLU A 389 22.72 -19.81 1.17
N ARG A 390 23.78 -20.26 1.84
CA ARG A 390 24.47 -19.54 2.92
C ARG A 390 25.98 -19.77 2.81
N ASN A 391 26.77 -18.72 2.58
CA ASN A 391 28.23 -18.78 2.45
C ASN A 391 28.68 -19.85 1.44
N ASP A 392 28.12 -19.83 0.25
CA ASP A 392 28.36 -20.77 -0.85
C ASP A 392 28.03 -22.25 -0.51
N GLN A 393 27.21 -22.48 0.52
CA GLN A 393 26.73 -23.81 0.91
C GLN A 393 25.22 -23.89 0.76
N THR A 394 24.74 -24.98 0.19
CA THR A 394 23.31 -25.29 0.10
C THR A 394 22.86 -26.02 1.36
N LEU A 395 21.83 -25.49 2.02
CA LEU A 395 21.22 -26.05 3.22
C LEU A 395 19.75 -26.40 2.94
N HIS A 396 19.26 -27.48 3.55
CA HIS A 396 17.85 -27.83 3.55
C HIS A 396 17.26 -27.64 4.94
N LEU A 397 16.34 -26.68 5.07
CA LEU A 397 15.76 -26.28 6.35
C LEU A 397 14.26 -26.57 6.34
N THR A 398 13.72 -27.16 7.40
CA THR A 398 12.28 -27.38 7.52
C THR A 398 11.65 -26.33 8.42
N MET A 399 10.73 -25.53 7.85
CA MET A 399 10.02 -24.46 8.56
C MET A 399 8.56 -24.87 8.79
N LYS A 400 8.14 -24.89 10.07
CA LYS A 400 6.77 -25.18 10.49
C LYS A 400 6.10 -23.89 10.95
N LEU A 401 5.14 -23.41 10.16
CA LEU A 401 4.44 -22.17 10.46
C LEU A 401 3.57 -22.32 11.71
N LYS A 402 3.56 -21.28 12.53
CA LYS A 402 2.69 -21.15 13.71
C LYS A 402 2.19 -19.73 13.83
N ARG A 403 0.97 -19.53 14.28
CA ARG A 403 0.39 -18.20 14.51
C ARG A 403 1.27 -17.40 15.47
N LEU A 404 1.57 -16.18 15.08
CA LEU A 404 2.30 -15.20 15.91
C LEU A 404 1.31 -14.32 16.70
N LEU A 405 0.16 -14.02 16.10
CA LEU A 405 -0.92 -13.25 16.70
C LEU A 405 -2.09 -14.17 17.09
N PRO A 406 -2.37 -14.34 18.39
CA PRO A 406 -3.56 -15.06 18.82
C PRO A 406 -4.83 -14.29 18.49
N ASP A 407 -5.97 -15.00 18.47
CA ASP A 407 -7.27 -14.34 18.34
C ASP A 407 -7.52 -13.39 19.52
N ASN A 408 -8.21 -12.29 19.23
CA ASN A 408 -8.61 -11.34 20.23
C ASN A 408 -10.01 -11.72 20.76
N GLU A 409 -10.05 -12.47 21.83
CA GLU A 409 -11.29 -12.91 22.47
C GLU A 409 -11.88 -11.86 23.43
N GLY A 410 -11.15 -10.85 23.74
CA GLY A 410 -11.36 -9.62 24.44
C GLY A 410 -12.01 -9.19 25.49
#